data_579b525ee689375abf3f9bfd0d13c380
#
_entry.id   579b525ee689375abf3f9bfd0d13c380
#
_cell.length_a   1.000
_cell.length_b   1.000
_cell.length_c   1.000
_cell.angle_alpha   90.00
_cell.angle_beta   90.00
_cell.angle_gamma   90.00
#
_symmetry.space_group_name_H-M   'P 1'
#
loop_
_entity.id
_entity.type
_entity.pdbx_description
1 polymer ?
#
loop_
_entity_poly.entity_id
_entity_poly.type
_entity_poly.pdbx_seq_one_letter_code
_entity_poly.pdbx_strand_id
1 'polypeptide(L)'
;MTSDVLIGAGLSSSAAFETIIGTIVSGLYNDMQISMVEIAQIGQYSENVYFGKPSGLMDQTACAVGGLIHIDFKDPKAPVVEKVDVDFENHACSLCIVDTKGSHQDLTPDYAQIPADM
;
A
#
# COMPACT_ATOMS: atom_id res chain seq x y z
N MET A 1 -14.18 -13.31 3.99
CA MET A 1 -13.71 -11.89 4.12
C MET A 1 -14.49 -11.06 3.13
N THR A 2 -14.93 -9.87 3.52
CA THR A 2 -15.59 -8.88 2.65
C THR A 2 -14.73 -7.64 2.61
N SER A 3 -14.77 -6.87 1.52
CA SER A 3 -13.99 -5.65 1.35
C SER A 3 -14.80 -4.62 0.55
N ASP A 4 -14.74 -3.38 0.98
CA ASP A 4 -15.29 -2.24 0.23
C ASP A 4 -14.25 -1.63 -0.73
N VAL A 5 -13.00 -2.09 -0.66
CA VAL A 5 -11.96 -1.73 -1.63
C VAL A 5 -12.18 -2.49 -2.92
N LEU A 6 -12.49 -1.75 -3.99
CA LEU A 6 -12.78 -2.33 -5.30
C LEU A 6 -11.54 -2.99 -5.91
N ILE A 7 -11.68 -4.25 -6.32
CA ILE A 7 -10.60 -5.00 -6.97
C ILE A 7 -10.37 -4.47 -8.38
N GLY A 8 -9.11 -4.19 -8.73
CA GLY A 8 -8.73 -3.74 -10.07
C GLY A 8 -9.08 -2.28 -10.38
N ALA A 9 -9.53 -1.51 -9.40
CA ALA A 9 -9.90 -0.10 -9.58
C ALA A 9 -8.76 0.90 -9.25
N GLY A 10 -7.53 0.43 -9.13
CA GLY A 10 -6.39 1.30 -8.81
C GLY A 10 -6.30 1.76 -7.36
N LEU A 11 -7.07 1.16 -6.46
CA LEU A 11 -7.11 1.49 -5.03
C LEU A 11 -6.27 0.54 -4.17
N SER A 12 -5.30 -0.13 -4.78
CA SER A 12 -4.33 -1.00 -4.08
C SER A 12 -4.97 -2.09 -3.22
N SER A 13 -5.98 -2.78 -3.77
CA SER A 13 -6.72 -3.84 -3.05
C SER A 13 -5.82 -5.00 -2.60
N SER A 14 -4.76 -5.33 -3.35
CA SER A 14 -3.77 -6.35 -2.96
C SER A 14 -3.00 -5.90 -1.72
N ALA A 15 -2.45 -4.70 -1.73
CA ALA A 15 -1.71 -4.14 -0.59
C ALA A 15 -2.59 -4.05 0.67
N ALA A 16 -3.86 -3.63 0.52
CA ALA A 16 -4.82 -3.60 1.62
C ALA A 16 -5.05 -5.00 2.20
N PHE A 17 -5.18 -6.02 1.35
CA PHE A 17 -5.36 -7.42 1.79
C PHE A 17 -4.12 -7.94 2.51
N GLU A 18 -2.93 -7.75 1.95
CA GLU A 18 -1.67 -8.24 2.50
C GLU A 18 -1.38 -7.63 3.87
N THR A 19 -1.53 -6.32 3.98
CA THR A 19 -1.25 -5.59 5.22
C THR A 19 -2.24 -5.93 6.34
N ILE A 20 -3.53 -6.14 6.03
CA ILE A 20 -4.50 -6.57 7.06
C ILE A 20 -4.19 -7.98 7.55
N ILE A 21 -3.80 -8.91 6.66
CA ILE A 21 -3.40 -10.26 7.06
C ILE A 21 -2.13 -10.19 7.92
N GLY A 22 -1.12 -9.43 7.51
CA GLY A 22 0.10 -9.22 8.29
C GLY A 22 -0.19 -8.66 9.67
N THR A 23 -1.07 -7.67 9.76
CA THR A 23 -1.49 -7.07 11.04
C THR A 23 -2.22 -8.08 11.94
N ILE A 24 -3.15 -8.87 11.39
CA ILE A 24 -3.87 -9.90 12.15
C ILE A 24 -2.88 -10.95 12.69
N VAL A 25 -1.98 -11.44 11.85
CA VAL A 25 -0.97 -12.44 12.25
C VAL A 25 -0.03 -11.87 13.33
N SER A 26 0.43 -10.63 13.17
CA SER A 26 1.24 -9.94 14.16
C SER A 26 0.51 -9.83 15.51
N GLY A 27 -0.78 -9.50 15.49
CA GLY A 27 -1.59 -9.42 16.71
C GLY A 27 -1.85 -10.76 17.39
N LEU A 28 -2.04 -11.83 16.61
CA LEU A 28 -2.34 -13.15 17.16
C LEU A 28 -1.12 -13.89 17.69
N TYR A 29 0.05 -13.68 17.09
CA TYR A 29 1.22 -14.51 17.33
C TYR A 29 2.46 -13.74 17.77
N ASN A 30 2.44 -12.42 17.76
CA ASN A 30 3.62 -11.60 18.04
C ASN A 30 3.32 -10.31 18.81
N ASP A 31 2.19 -10.23 19.51
CA ASP A 31 1.78 -9.10 20.35
C ASP A 31 1.98 -7.72 19.69
N MET A 32 1.76 -7.64 18.37
CA MET A 32 1.96 -6.42 17.56
C MET A 32 3.38 -5.82 17.63
N GLN A 33 4.39 -6.65 17.83
CA GLN A 33 5.79 -6.18 17.93
C GLN A 33 6.40 -5.79 16.57
N ILE A 34 5.80 -6.22 15.45
CA ILE A 34 6.24 -5.86 14.10
C ILE A 34 5.69 -4.47 13.78
N SER A 35 6.56 -3.58 13.31
CA SER A 35 6.16 -2.23 12.89
C SER A 35 5.30 -2.26 11.62
N MET A 36 4.50 -1.21 11.39
CA MET A 36 3.67 -1.10 10.19
C MET A 36 4.51 -1.08 8.90
N VAL A 37 5.71 -0.50 8.96
CA VAL A 37 6.65 -0.48 7.83
C VAL A 37 7.16 -1.89 7.53
N GLU A 38 7.50 -2.68 8.53
CA GLU A 38 7.90 -4.08 8.35
C GLU A 38 6.76 -4.93 7.80
N ILE A 39 5.51 -4.72 8.27
CA ILE A 39 4.33 -5.38 7.70
C ILE A 39 4.19 -5.04 6.21
N ALA A 40 4.39 -3.78 5.83
CA ALA A 40 4.37 -3.34 4.44
C ALA A 40 5.47 -4.01 3.60
N GLN A 41 6.68 -4.12 4.14
CA GLN A 41 7.81 -4.79 3.48
C GLN A 41 7.56 -6.29 3.29
N ILE A 42 6.94 -6.96 4.26
CA ILE A 42 6.53 -8.36 4.15
C ILE A 42 5.49 -8.53 3.03
N GLY A 43 4.50 -7.65 2.93
CA GLY A 43 3.51 -7.65 1.86
C GLY A 43 4.17 -7.47 0.49
N GLN A 44 5.02 -6.46 0.33
CA GLN A 44 5.77 -6.23 -0.90
C GLN A 44 6.62 -7.45 -1.29
N TYR A 45 7.32 -8.05 -0.34
CA TYR A 45 8.11 -9.26 -0.59
C TYR A 45 7.22 -10.40 -1.08
N SER A 46 6.03 -10.56 -0.50
CA SER A 46 5.05 -11.56 -0.92
C SER A 46 4.62 -11.34 -2.38
N GLU A 47 4.25 -10.12 -2.77
CA GLU A 47 3.90 -9.81 -4.18
C GLU A 47 5.07 -10.07 -5.13
N ASN A 48 6.27 -9.60 -4.79
CA ASN A 48 7.41 -9.66 -5.69
C ASN A 48 7.95 -11.07 -5.86
N VAL A 49 8.02 -11.85 -4.79
CA VAL A 49 8.70 -13.16 -4.79
C VAL A 49 7.73 -14.31 -5.07
N TYR A 50 6.56 -14.33 -4.42
CA TYR A 50 5.63 -15.45 -4.56
C TYR A 50 4.66 -15.26 -5.73
N PHE A 51 4.21 -14.03 -5.97
CA PHE A 51 3.29 -13.74 -7.08
C PHE A 51 4.02 -13.25 -8.34
N GLY A 52 5.31 -12.93 -8.24
CA GLY A 52 6.11 -12.47 -9.38
C GLY A 52 5.66 -11.11 -9.93
N LYS A 53 4.92 -10.32 -9.13
CA LYS A 53 4.43 -9.01 -9.52
C LYS A 53 5.40 -7.96 -8.97
N PRO A 54 6.14 -7.22 -9.83
CA PRO A 54 7.04 -6.18 -9.38
C PRO A 54 6.24 -4.99 -8.86
N SER A 55 6.17 -4.86 -7.55
CA SER A 55 5.49 -3.74 -6.87
C SER A 55 6.47 -2.91 -6.06
N GLY A 56 6.21 -1.59 -6.01
CA GLY A 56 6.86 -0.68 -5.07
C GLY A 56 6.36 -0.89 -3.65
N LEU A 57 6.92 -0.15 -2.70
CA LEU A 57 6.56 -0.25 -1.28
C LEU A 57 5.50 0.79 -0.85
N MET A 58 5.14 1.72 -1.72
CA MET A 58 4.27 2.86 -1.39
C MET A 58 2.89 2.42 -0.93
N ASP A 59 2.24 1.57 -1.70
CA ASP A 59 0.87 1.14 -1.48
C ASP A 59 0.73 0.35 -0.18
N GLN A 60 1.63 -0.61 0.05
CA GLN A 60 1.66 -1.39 1.29
C GLN A 60 1.92 -0.50 2.50
N THR A 61 2.82 0.49 2.38
CA THR A 61 3.09 1.43 3.48
C THR A 61 1.89 2.30 3.77
N ALA A 62 1.22 2.82 2.75
CA ALA A 62 0.01 3.62 2.91
C ALA A 62 -1.12 2.82 3.56
N CYS A 63 -1.33 1.57 3.13
CA CYS A 63 -2.34 0.69 3.71
C CYS A 63 -2.03 0.28 5.15
N ALA A 64 -0.76 0.01 5.47
CA ALA A 64 -0.36 -0.42 6.81
C ALA A 64 -0.42 0.72 7.83
N VAL A 65 0.08 1.91 7.47
CA VAL A 65 0.18 3.06 8.39
C VAL A 65 -1.14 3.80 8.52
N GLY A 66 -1.87 3.93 7.41
CA GLY A 66 -3.16 4.62 7.33
C GLY A 66 -3.07 6.14 7.51
N GLY A 67 -4.14 6.82 7.09
CA GLY A 67 -4.23 8.28 7.09
C GLY A 67 -3.42 8.92 5.95
N LEU A 68 -3.16 10.22 6.06
CA LEU A 68 -2.27 10.92 5.15
C LEU A 68 -0.83 10.78 5.64
N ILE A 69 0.06 10.34 4.77
CA ILE A 69 1.46 10.08 5.10
C ILE A 69 2.39 10.68 4.06
N HIS A 70 3.56 11.10 4.51
CA HIS A 70 4.72 11.39 3.68
C HIS A 70 5.71 10.23 3.81
N ILE A 71 6.23 9.75 2.67
CA ILE A 71 7.20 8.66 2.65
C ILE A 71 8.45 9.12 1.91
N ASP A 72 9.61 9.07 2.56
CA ASP A 72 10.91 9.27 1.93
C ASP A 72 11.56 7.90 1.67
N PHE A 73 11.73 7.56 0.40
CA PHE A 73 12.37 6.34 -0.08
C PHE A 73 13.85 6.52 -0.41
N LYS A 74 14.52 7.54 0.12
CA LYS A 74 15.96 7.74 -0.08
C LYS A 74 16.77 6.49 0.28
N ASP A 75 16.37 5.78 1.34
CA ASP A 75 16.81 4.42 1.61
C ASP A 75 15.62 3.46 1.48
N PRO A 76 15.51 2.71 0.37
CA PRO A 76 14.39 1.79 0.16
C PRO A 76 14.28 0.67 1.20
N LYS A 77 15.38 0.37 1.90
CA LYS A 77 15.39 -0.66 2.97
C LYS A 77 14.91 -0.12 4.31
N ALA A 78 15.02 1.19 4.50
CA ALA A 78 14.62 1.87 5.72
C ALA A 78 13.89 3.18 5.39
N PRO A 79 12.70 3.12 4.77
CA PRO A 79 11.95 4.31 4.40
C PRO A 79 11.54 5.10 5.65
N VAL A 80 11.62 6.42 5.56
CA VAL A 80 11.12 7.31 6.61
C VAL A 80 9.66 7.61 6.32
N VAL A 81 8.78 7.29 7.28
CA VAL A 81 7.34 7.48 7.16
C VAL A 81 6.85 8.44 8.24
N GLU A 82 6.24 9.51 7.83
CA GLU A 82 5.70 10.55 8.71
C GLU A 82 4.20 10.71 8.48
N LYS A 83 3.42 10.72 9.55
CA LYS A 83 1.99 11.06 9.47
C LYS A 83 1.85 12.57 9.30
N VAL A 84 1.00 12.95 8.35
CA VAL A 84 0.66 14.36 8.10
C VAL A 84 -0.73 14.59 8.67
N ASP A 85 -0.81 15.46 9.69
CA ASP A 85 -2.08 15.82 10.31
C ASP A 85 -2.71 16.97 9.52
N VAL A 86 -3.63 16.62 8.61
CA VAL A 86 -4.40 17.57 7.81
C VAL A 86 -5.87 17.25 7.93
N ASP A 87 -6.63 18.22 8.40
CA ASP A 87 -8.08 18.18 8.41
C ASP A 87 -8.63 18.88 7.14
N PHE A 88 -9.01 18.09 6.14
CA PHE A 88 -9.55 18.63 4.89
C PHE A 88 -10.86 19.40 5.09
N GLU A 89 -11.69 19.01 6.05
CA GLU A 89 -12.97 19.68 6.31
C GLU A 89 -12.74 21.12 6.81
N ASN A 90 -11.76 21.33 7.68
CA ASN A 90 -11.39 22.65 8.16
C ASN A 90 -10.82 23.57 7.06
N HIS A 91 -10.37 22.99 5.95
CA HIS A 91 -9.88 23.71 4.77
C HIS A 91 -10.90 23.80 3.64
N ALA A 92 -12.18 23.45 3.90
CA ALA A 92 -13.25 23.40 2.90
C ALA A 92 -12.88 22.56 1.65
N CYS A 93 -12.08 21.51 1.83
CA CYS A 93 -11.66 20.58 0.78
C CYS A 93 -12.29 19.21 1.02
N SER A 94 -12.56 18.50 -0.08
CA SER A 94 -13.04 17.12 -0.03
C SER A 94 -12.21 16.25 -0.96
N LEU A 95 -11.85 15.06 -0.51
CA LEU A 95 -11.21 14.06 -1.34
C LEU A 95 -12.29 13.30 -2.12
N CYS A 96 -12.22 13.34 -3.45
CA CYS A 96 -13.15 12.65 -4.32
C CYS A 96 -12.46 11.54 -5.10
N ILE A 97 -13.06 10.34 -5.11
CA ILE A 97 -12.62 9.23 -5.95
C ILE A 97 -13.58 9.11 -7.11
N VAL A 98 -13.06 9.16 -8.34
CA VAL A 98 -13.84 9.03 -9.57
C VAL A 98 -13.56 7.67 -10.18
N ASP A 99 -14.60 6.82 -10.24
CA ASP A 99 -14.52 5.53 -10.93
C ASP A 99 -14.64 5.73 -12.44
N THR A 100 -13.54 5.54 -13.15
CA THR A 100 -13.46 5.66 -14.63
C THR A 100 -13.95 4.40 -15.35
N LYS A 101 -14.38 3.35 -14.61
CA LYS A 101 -14.81 2.05 -15.17
C LYS A 101 -13.70 1.31 -15.92
N GLY A 102 -12.45 1.76 -15.84
CA GLY A 102 -11.27 1.07 -16.37
C GLY A 102 -10.77 -0.02 -15.43
N SER A 103 -10.05 -0.99 -15.97
CA SER A 103 -9.29 -1.98 -15.20
C SER A 103 -7.82 -1.89 -15.59
N HIS A 104 -6.93 -1.99 -14.60
CA HIS A 104 -5.47 -2.04 -14.83
C HIS A 104 -4.88 -3.45 -14.64
N GLN A 105 -5.71 -4.48 -14.57
CA GLN A 105 -5.25 -5.86 -14.31
C GLN A 105 -4.27 -6.38 -15.36
N ASP A 106 -4.41 -5.93 -16.62
CA ASP A 106 -3.57 -6.35 -17.73
C ASP A 106 -2.34 -5.46 -17.97
N LEU A 107 -2.12 -4.43 -17.12
CA LEU A 107 -1.02 -3.47 -17.26
C LEU A 107 0.23 -3.83 -16.45
N THR A 108 0.32 -5.06 -15.94
CA THR A 108 1.49 -5.51 -15.16
C THR A 108 2.83 -5.34 -15.90
N PRO A 109 2.94 -5.60 -17.23
CA PRO A 109 4.18 -5.36 -17.96
C PRO A 109 4.58 -3.88 -18.00
N ASP A 110 3.61 -2.97 -18.16
CA ASP A 110 3.84 -1.52 -18.21
C ASP A 110 4.32 -1.01 -16.85
N TYR A 111 3.73 -1.51 -15.76
CA TYR A 111 4.19 -1.20 -14.40
C TYR A 111 5.60 -1.71 -14.11
N ALA A 112 5.96 -2.88 -14.65
CA ALA A 112 7.30 -3.45 -14.50
C ALA A 112 8.36 -2.66 -15.27
N GLN A 113 7.98 -1.99 -16.37
CA GLN A 113 8.87 -1.20 -17.19
C GLN A 113 9.33 0.08 -16.49
N ILE A 114 8.46 0.71 -15.69
CA ILE A 114 8.78 2.00 -15.01
C ILE A 114 10.06 1.92 -14.17
N PRO A 115 10.24 0.95 -13.26
CA PRO A 115 11.48 0.82 -12.49
C PRO A 115 12.70 0.43 -13.35
N ALA A 116 12.48 -0.22 -14.51
CA ALA A 116 13.56 -0.60 -15.41
C ALA A 116 14.10 0.59 -16.22
N ASP A 117 13.27 1.62 -16.41
CA ASP A 117 13.62 2.83 -17.15
C ASP A 117 14.24 3.93 -16.24
N MET A 118 14.22 3.75 -14.92
CA MET A 118 14.77 4.67 -13.90
C MET A 118 16.19 4.31 -13.52
#